data_56fca28a61015dfc45f4d29efe081401
#
_entry.id   56fca28a61015dfc45f4d29efe081401
#
_cell.length_a   1.000
_cell.length_b   1.000
_cell.length_c   1.000
_cell.angle_alpha   90.00
_cell.angle_beta   90.00
_cell.angle_gamma   90.00
#
_symmetry.space_group_name_H-M   'P 1'
#
loop_
_entity.id
_entity.type
_entity.pdbx_description
1 polymer ?
#
loop_
_entity_poly.entity_id
_entity_poly.type
_entity_poly.pdbx_seq_one_letter_code
_entity_poly.pdbx_strand_id
1 'polypeptide(L)'
;MSNRTLTAVAAVAVAAAVVVAVVALAAPRSSHAVTQKAAQSPGLWRVYAQALSKARYIDLTHAITPGMPVWKGFGPGKFSATVDPKTGKPYTYAKDGFEATAYRLSTDQFGTQLDPPAHWAPEYPGIDELPPTYAVRPLVVISIVPQVANDPKYALTVADIQAFEQRYGRIPSGSVVMVRSDWSKRWTDDPAKAKALAADPVFPGVTLAALKFLHLQRHILFHGHEPLDTDTTPTLEGESWLMHHGYTQAEGVTNLEGVPATGCLVDIGYPRFKGGLGGYARYVAICPPGTAKGTTISNRDAPLPKGRPLHWDAKLGYRVR
;
A
#
# COMPACT_ATOMS: atom_id res chain seq x y z
N MET A 1 -2.95 -49.95 -72.05
CA MET A 1 -1.78 -50.72 -72.55
C MET A 1 -0.93 -50.99 -71.33
N SER A 2 -0.92 -52.21 -70.99
CA SER A 2 0.14 -53.20 -70.71
C SER A 2 0.74 -53.09 -69.33
N ASN A 3 0.31 -53.94 -68.36
CA ASN A 3 0.85 -55.27 -67.97
C ASN A 3 2.29 -55.20 -67.49
N ARG A 4 2.70 -55.71 -66.34
CA ARG A 4 2.72 -57.07 -65.75
C ARG A 4 3.26 -57.00 -64.33
N THR A 5 2.68 -57.54 -63.35
CA THR A 5 2.68 -58.89 -62.73
C THR A 5 4.01 -59.48 -62.32
N LEU A 6 3.97 -60.05 -61.11
CA LEU A 6 4.66 -61.21 -60.51
C LEU A 6 6.04 -60.91 -59.88
N THR A 7 6.44 -61.51 -58.76
CA THR A 7 6.08 -62.76 -58.09
C THR A 7 6.61 -62.74 -56.63
N ALA A 8 5.95 -63.43 -55.75
CA ALA A 8 6.35 -63.73 -54.38
C ALA A 8 7.44 -64.82 -54.37
N VAL A 9 8.33 -64.73 -53.36
CA VAL A 9 9.02 -65.93 -52.84
C VAL A 9 9.08 -65.81 -51.34
N ALA A 10 8.48 -66.81 -50.67
CA ALA A 10 8.59 -67.03 -49.24
C ALA A 10 9.87 -67.76 -48.91
N ALA A 11 10.53 -67.33 -47.83
CA ALA A 11 11.57 -68.14 -47.19
C ALA A 11 11.30 -68.18 -45.69
N VAL A 12 11.01 -69.37 -45.25
CA VAL A 12 10.86 -69.75 -43.84
C VAL A 12 12.26 -70.03 -43.31
N ALA A 13 12.65 -69.36 -42.22
CA ALA A 13 13.84 -69.72 -41.45
C ALA A 13 13.46 -69.83 -39.97
N VAL A 14 13.57 -71.02 -39.46
CA VAL A 14 13.45 -71.43 -38.06
C VAL A 14 14.66 -70.87 -37.31
N ALA A 15 14.48 -70.08 -36.26
CA ALA A 15 15.54 -69.66 -35.35
C ALA A 15 15.23 -70.09 -33.92
N ALA A 16 16.16 -70.79 -33.37
CA ALA A 16 16.15 -71.38 -32.02
C ALA A 16 16.16 -70.27 -30.93
N ALA A 17 15.31 -70.40 -29.96
CA ALA A 17 15.29 -69.58 -28.77
C ALA A 17 16.47 -69.97 -27.81
N VAL A 18 17.37 -69.04 -27.55
CA VAL A 18 18.35 -69.13 -26.47
C VAL A 18 17.83 -68.23 -25.35
N VAL A 19 17.27 -68.86 -24.29
CA VAL A 19 16.92 -68.15 -23.07
C VAL A 19 18.18 -67.97 -22.26
N VAL A 20 18.71 -66.77 -22.23
CA VAL A 20 19.77 -66.36 -21.26
C VAL A 20 19.07 -65.75 -20.08
N ALA A 21 18.93 -66.50 -18.97
CA ALA A 21 18.49 -65.98 -17.71
C ALA A 21 19.61 -65.11 -17.09
N VAL A 22 19.47 -63.81 -17.22
CA VAL A 22 20.30 -62.85 -16.47
C VAL A 22 19.68 -62.68 -15.06
N VAL A 23 20.25 -63.39 -14.10
CA VAL A 23 19.99 -63.15 -12.66
C VAL A 23 20.64 -61.81 -12.31
N ALA A 24 19.85 -60.73 -12.33
CA ALA A 24 20.26 -59.48 -11.79
C ALA A 24 20.25 -59.53 -10.27
N LEU A 25 21.41 -59.69 -9.65
CA LEU A 25 21.60 -59.40 -8.23
C LEU A 25 21.21 -57.95 -7.94
N ALA A 26 20.05 -57.78 -7.36
CA ALA A 26 19.58 -56.52 -6.82
C ALA A 26 20.43 -56.20 -5.59
N ALA A 27 21.49 -55.41 -5.77
CA ALA A 27 22.14 -54.73 -4.66
C ALA A 27 21.14 -53.74 -4.02
N PRO A 28 21.03 -53.67 -2.68
CA PRO A 28 20.19 -52.69 -2.06
C PRO A 28 20.72 -51.30 -2.43
N ARG A 29 19.98 -50.55 -3.24
CA ARG A 29 20.20 -49.11 -3.40
C ARG A 29 19.92 -48.49 -2.04
N SER A 30 20.96 -48.24 -1.27
CA SER A 30 20.92 -47.32 -0.16
C SER A 30 20.50 -45.95 -0.73
N SER A 31 19.22 -45.62 -0.58
CA SER A 31 18.74 -44.28 -0.78
C SER A 31 19.39 -43.43 0.30
N HIS A 32 20.59 -42.90 -0.01
CA HIS A 32 21.07 -41.75 0.70
C HIS A 32 20.09 -40.62 0.36
N ALA A 33 19.04 -40.47 1.20
CA ALA A 33 18.29 -39.25 1.28
C ALA A 33 19.33 -38.16 1.61
N VAL A 34 19.82 -37.50 0.58
CA VAL A 34 20.52 -36.25 0.73
C VAL A 34 19.51 -35.32 1.35
N THR A 35 19.53 -35.25 2.67
CA THR A 35 18.90 -34.19 3.43
C THR A 35 19.58 -32.91 2.93
N GLN A 36 19.03 -32.29 1.89
CA GLN A 36 19.40 -30.95 1.48
C GLN A 36 19.10 -30.09 2.71
N LYS A 37 20.15 -29.82 3.49
CA LYS A 37 20.14 -28.82 4.53
C LYS A 37 19.65 -27.56 3.83
N ALA A 38 18.39 -27.15 4.08
CA ALA A 38 17.80 -26.00 3.44
C ALA A 38 18.79 -24.86 3.59
N ALA A 39 19.39 -24.45 2.48
CA ALA A 39 20.37 -23.39 2.46
C ALA A 39 19.72 -22.19 3.14
N GLN A 40 20.29 -21.74 4.27
CA GLN A 40 19.74 -20.60 4.99
C GLN A 40 19.76 -19.42 4.03
N SER A 41 18.59 -18.89 3.70
CA SER A 41 18.45 -17.74 2.80
C SER A 41 19.36 -16.60 3.30
N PRO A 42 20.22 -16.01 2.44
CA PRO A 42 21.16 -14.99 2.88
C PRO A 42 20.45 -13.67 3.19
N GLY A 43 21.02 -12.89 4.14
CA GLY A 43 20.65 -11.50 4.38
C GLY A 43 19.15 -11.28 4.66
N LEU A 44 18.56 -10.30 3.97
CA LEU A 44 17.18 -9.88 4.16
C LEU A 44 16.14 -10.93 3.73
N TRP A 45 16.48 -11.88 2.87
CA TRP A 45 15.57 -12.99 2.52
C TRP A 45 15.25 -13.87 3.73
N ARG A 46 16.17 -14.00 4.67
CA ARG A 46 15.89 -14.71 5.93
C ARG A 46 14.86 -13.93 6.77
N VAL A 47 15.01 -12.61 6.88
CA VAL A 47 14.04 -11.75 7.56
C VAL A 47 12.66 -11.85 6.88
N TYR A 48 12.61 -11.81 5.55
CA TYR A 48 11.39 -12.02 4.79
C TYR A 48 10.74 -13.36 5.12
N ALA A 49 11.46 -14.47 5.00
CA ALA A 49 10.92 -15.81 5.23
C ALA A 49 10.48 -16.05 6.68
N GLN A 50 11.18 -15.47 7.65
CA GLN A 50 10.90 -15.69 9.09
C GLN A 50 9.80 -14.76 9.63
N ALA A 51 9.71 -13.54 9.13
CA ALA A 51 8.82 -12.49 9.65
C ALA A 51 7.82 -12.00 8.60
N LEU A 52 8.28 -11.40 7.49
CA LEU A 52 7.42 -10.68 6.57
C LEU A 52 6.44 -11.59 5.83
N SER A 53 6.86 -12.79 5.42
CA SER A 53 5.97 -13.76 4.75
C SER A 53 4.81 -14.27 5.61
N LYS A 54 4.90 -14.10 6.93
CA LYS A 54 3.87 -14.50 7.91
C LYS A 54 3.11 -13.32 8.49
N ALA A 55 3.50 -12.10 8.11
CA ALA A 55 2.92 -10.87 8.62
C ALA A 55 1.48 -10.67 8.13
N ARG A 56 0.79 -9.76 8.80
CA ARG A 56 -0.51 -9.22 8.38
C ARG A 56 -0.29 -7.87 7.70
N TYR A 57 -0.79 -7.74 6.49
CA TYR A 57 -0.70 -6.53 5.69
C TYR A 57 -2.04 -5.79 5.73
N ILE A 58 -2.03 -4.54 6.20
CA ILE A 58 -3.21 -3.69 6.33
C ILE A 58 -2.98 -2.45 5.47
N ASP A 59 -3.85 -2.23 4.48
CA ASP A 59 -3.81 -1.03 3.64
C ASP A 59 -4.39 0.17 4.43
N LEU A 60 -3.57 1.20 4.61
CA LEU A 60 -3.93 2.41 5.35
C LEU A 60 -4.31 3.57 4.41
N THR A 61 -4.71 3.26 3.17
CA THR A 61 -4.88 4.22 2.09
C THR A 61 -6.31 4.18 1.56
N HIS A 62 -6.94 5.33 1.41
CA HIS A 62 -8.19 5.44 0.68
C HIS A 62 -7.99 5.23 -0.82
N ALA A 63 -8.90 4.53 -1.47
CA ALA A 63 -8.92 4.47 -2.93
C ALA A 63 -9.20 5.87 -3.49
N ILE A 64 -8.44 6.26 -4.52
CA ILE A 64 -8.65 7.55 -5.19
C ILE A 64 -9.85 7.43 -6.12
N THR A 65 -10.86 8.29 -5.91
CA THR A 65 -12.06 8.41 -6.76
C THR A 65 -12.32 9.88 -7.10
N PRO A 66 -13.06 10.19 -8.19
CA PRO A 66 -13.39 11.58 -8.52
C PRO A 66 -14.24 12.28 -7.47
N GLY A 67 -15.03 11.52 -6.71
CA GLY A 67 -16.00 12.04 -5.74
C GLY A 67 -15.53 12.09 -4.30
N MET A 68 -14.29 11.70 -4.01
CA MET A 68 -13.78 11.65 -2.65
C MET A 68 -13.55 13.02 -2.02
N PRO A 69 -13.39 13.12 -0.68
CA PRO A 69 -13.01 14.36 -0.02
C PRO A 69 -11.65 14.87 -0.52
N VAL A 70 -11.60 16.16 -0.82
CA VAL A 70 -10.38 16.89 -1.19
C VAL A 70 -10.38 18.17 -0.38
N TRP A 71 -9.22 18.60 0.09
CA TRP A 71 -9.12 19.83 0.88
C TRP A 71 -9.87 20.98 0.22
N LYS A 72 -10.60 21.78 1.01
CA LYS A 72 -11.58 22.78 0.55
C LYS A 72 -11.05 23.84 -0.43
N GLY A 73 -9.71 24.03 -0.45
CA GLY A 73 -9.04 24.96 -1.37
C GLY A 73 -8.80 24.39 -2.77
N PHE A 74 -8.98 23.06 -2.95
CA PHE A 74 -8.75 22.39 -4.23
C PHE A 74 -10.08 21.90 -4.84
N GLY A 75 -10.07 21.63 -6.14
CA GLY A 75 -11.23 21.10 -6.85
C GLY A 75 -11.24 19.57 -6.89
N PRO A 76 -12.35 18.96 -7.39
CA PRO A 76 -12.45 17.51 -7.55
C PRO A 76 -11.54 16.99 -8.67
N GLY A 77 -11.19 15.73 -8.59
CA GLY A 77 -10.53 14.99 -9.67
C GLY A 77 -11.50 14.65 -10.80
N LYS A 78 -10.94 14.28 -11.97
CA LYS A 78 -11.70 13.75 -13.09
C LYS A 78 -10.96 12.58 -13.70
N PHE A 79 -11.66 11.46 -13.87
CA PHE A 79 -11.16 10.31 -14.61
C PHE A 79 -11.87 10.21 -15.95
N SER A 80 -11.19 9.71 -16.95
CA SER A 80 -11.76 9.45 -18.28
C SER A 80 -11.06 8.26 -18.94
N ALA A 81 -11.70 7.68 -19.94
CA ALA A 81 -11.00 6.76 -20.81
C ALA A 81 -9.89 7.51 -21.55
N THR A 82 -8.72 6.90 -21.66
CA THR A 82 -7.64 7.42 -22.50
C THR A 82 -8.03 7.28 -23.96
N VAL A 83 -7.77 8.31 -24.74
CA VAL A 83 -8.09 8.36 -26.17
C VAL A 83 -6.82 8.19 -27.02
N ASP A 84 -6.96 7.57 -28.17
CA ASP A 84 -5.93 7.53 -29.22
C ASP A 84 -5.72 8.97 -29.74
N PRO A 85 -4.51 9.52 -29.68
CA PRO A 85 -4.22 10.89 -30.11
C PRO A 85 -4.45 11.13 -31.60
N LYS A 86 -4.45 10.07 -32.44
CA LYS A 86 -4.69 10.18 -33.88
C LYS A 86 -6.17 10.24 -34.23
N THR A 87 -7.01 9.52 -33.51
CA THR A 87 -8.44 9.38 -33.84
C THR A 87 -9.35 10.11 -32.87
N GLY A 88 -8.87 10.50 -31.69
CA GLY A 88 -9.67 11.07 -30.61
C GLY A 88 -10.66 10.09 -29.97
N LYS A 89 -10.63 8.81 -30.32
CA LYS A 89 -11.55 7.80 -29.81
C LYS A 89 -10.91 7.03 -28.64
N PRO A 90 -11.72 6.63 -27.63
CA PRO A 90 -11.24 5.81 -26.53
C PRO A 90 -10.66 4.47 -27.02
N TYR A 91 -9.59 4.02 -26.37
CA TYR A 91 -9.14 2.64 -26.51
C TYR A 91 -10.15 1.68 -25.89
N THR A 92 -10.40 0.55 -26.55
CA THR A 92 -11.34 -0.48 -26.10
C THR A 92 -10.73 -1.88 -26.17
N TYR A 93 -11.12 -2.76 -25.26
CA TYR A 93 -10.67 -4.16 -25.26
C TYR A 93 -11.02 -4.87 -26.58
N ALA A 94 -12.18 -4.58 -27.15
CA ALA A 94 -12.65 -5.23 -28.36
C ALA A 94 -11.84 -4.86 -29.60
N LYS A 95 -11.45 -3.58 -29.73
CA LYS A 95 -10.77 -3.09 -30.93
C LYS A 95 -9.25 -3.11 -30.76
N ASP A 96 -8.77 -2.69 -29.59
CA ASP A 96 -7.35 -2.37 -29.37
C ASP A 96 -6.66 -3.41 -28.49
N GLY A 97 -7.41 -4.35 -27.87
CA GLY A 97 -6.90 -5.38 -26.98
C GLY A 97 -6.59 -4.88 -25.56
N PHE A 98 -6.71 -3.59 -25.31
CA PHE A 98 -6.50 -2.97 -24.00
C PHE A 98 -7.36 -1.71 -23.81
N GLU A 99 -7.48 -1.28 -22.57
CA GLU A 99 -8.01 0.03 -22.21
C GLU A 99 -7.07 0.73 -21.24
N ALA A 100 -7.13 2.06 -21.16
CA ALA A 100 -6.38 2.86 -20.21
C ALA A 100 -7.27 3.96 -19.60
N THR A 101 -6.87 4.46 -18.43
CA THR A 101 -7.54 5.56 -17.75
C THR A 101 -6.64 6.77 -17.70
N ALA A 102 -7.18 7.93 -18.09
CA ALA A 102 -6.54 9.21 -17.88
C ALA A 102 -7.07 9.84 -16.59
N TYR A 103 -6.14 10.29 -15.74
CA TYR A 103 -6.43 10.97 -14.49
C TYR A 103 -6.10 12.45 -14.61
N ARG A 104 -7.05 13.31 -14.22
CA ARG A 104 -6.82 14.74 -14.03
C ARG A 104 -7.12 15.03 -12.57
N LEU A 105 -6.08 15.19 -11.77
CA LEU A 105 -6.16 15.56 -10.36
C LEU A 105 -5.93 17.07 -10.24
N SER A 106 -6.63 17.70 -9.31
CA SER A 106 -6.56 19.16 -9.11
C SER A 106 -5.31 19.59 -8.34
N THR A 107 -4.66 18.64 -7.66
CA THR A 107 -3.49 18.84 -6.82
C THR A 107 -2.68 17.56 -6.73
N ASP A 108 -1.44 17.63 -6.34
CA ASP A 108 -0.60 16.47 -5.96
C ASP A 108 -0.89 15.99 -4.51
N GLN A 109 -1.76 16.69 -3.79
CA GLN A 109 -2.27 16.36 -2.45
C GLN A 109 -3.70 15.85 -2.55
N PHE A 110 -3.89 14.69 -3.18
CA PHE A 110 -5.20 14.14 -3.50
C PHE A 110 -5.43 12.80 -2.78
N GLY A 111 -6.24 12.81 -1.74
CA GLY A 111 -6.56 11.63 -0.93
C GLY A 111 -5.57 11.36 0.19
N THR A 112 -5.24 10.09 0.41
CA THR A 112 -4.14 9.73 1.33
C THR A 112 -2.82 10.19 0.71
N GLN A 113 -2.07 11.00 1.43
CA GLN A 113 -0.92 11.72 0.88
C GLN A 113 0.27 11.77 1.84
N LEU A 114 1.42 12.16 1.30
CA LEU A 114 2.63 12.55 2.02
C LEU A 114 3.01 13.97 1.58
N ASP A 115 3.15 14.88 2.53
CA ASP A 115 3.53 16.24 2.28
C ASP A 115 5.01 16.45 2.63
N PRO A 116 5.83 16.79 1.62
CA PRO A 116 7.21 17.19 1.86
C PRO A 116 7.25 18.62 2.41
N PRO A 117 8.32 19.02 3.11
CA PRO A 117 8.40 20.35 3.71
C PRO A 117 8.37 21.49 2.69
N ALA A 118 8.78 21.26 1.44
CA ALA A 118 8.65 22.25 0.36
C ALA A 118 7.20 22.67 0.07
N HIS A 119 6.21 21.96 0.60
CA HIS A 119 4.81 22.36 0.51
C HIS A 119 4.57 23.79 1.06
N TRP A 120 5.24 24.14 2.15
CA TRP A 120 5.13 25.48 2.77
C TRP A 120 6.45 26.26 2.76
N ALA A 121 7.57 25.57 2.67
CA ALA A 121 8.90 26.14 2.83
C ALA A 121 9.80 25.74 1.64
N PRO A 122 9.85 26.58 0.59
CA PRO A 122 10.46 26.24 -0.70
C PRO A 122 11.98 26.00 -0.63
N GLU A 123 12.63 26.32 0.48
CA GLU A 123 14.04 26.03 0.74
C GLU A 123 14.31 24.59 1.16
N TYR A 124 13.26 23.80 1.45
CA TYR A 124 13.36 22.41 1.83
C TYR A 124 13.06 21.44 0.66
N PRO A 125 13.32 20.13 0.84
CA PRO A 125 13.08 19.14 -0.20
C PRO A 125 11.62 19.01 -0.63
N GLY A 126 11.40 18.85 -1.94
CA GLY A 126 10.15 18.39 -2.53
C GLY A 126 9.99 16.86 -2.47
N ILE A 127 8.85 16.34 -2.97
CA ILE A 127 8.51 14.91 -2.86
C ILE A 127 9.53 14.00 -3.57
N ASP A 128 10.12 14.43 -4.68
CA ASP A 128 11.09 13.65 -5.45
C ASP A 128 12.49 13.64 -4.85
N GLU A 129 12.75 14.51 -3.87
CA GLU A 129 14.02 14.66 -3.18
C GLU A 129 14.05 13.93 -1.83
N LEU A 130 12.90 13.44 -1.34
CA LEU A 130 12.87 12.64 -0.11
C LEU A 130 13.73 11.37 -0.27
N PRO A 131 14.55 11.03 0.73
CA PRO A 131 15.48 9.91 0.60
C PRO A 131 14.77 8.55 0.58
N PRO A 132 15.31 7.54 -0.15
CA PRO A 132 14.71 6.21 -0.24
C PRO A 132 14.63 5.49 1.11
N THR A 133 15.33 5.96 2.12
CA THR A 133 15.25 5.46 3.51
C THR A 133 13.89 5.73 4.17
N TYR A 134 13.00 6.49 3.54
CA TYR A 134 11.61 6.64 3.97
C TYR A 134 10.79 5.35 3.79
N ALA A 135 11.16 4.47 2.86
CA ALA A 135 10.34 3.36 2.38
C ALA A 135 9.79 2.44 3.46
N VAL A 136 10.58 2.06 4.49
CA VAL A 136 10.11 1.14 5.55
C VAL A 136 10.54 1.65 6.91
N ARG A 137 9.56 1.83 7.82
CA ARG A 137 9.81 2.38 9.16
C ARG A 137 9.02 1.64 10.25
N PRO A 138 9.47 1.68 11.51
CA PRO A 138 8.62 1.29 12.64
C PRO A 138 7.34 2.12 12.66
N LEU A 139 6.20 1.48 12.89
CA LEU A 139 4.89 2.12 12.98
C LEU A 139 4.40 2.12 14.43
N VAL A 140 3.98 3.29 14.87
CA VAL A 140 3.28 3.52 16.15
C VAL A 140 1.90 4.08 15.85
N VAL A 141 0.85 3.57 16.51
CA VAL A 141 -0.52 4.10 16.38
C VAL A 141 -1.00 4.56 17.75
N ILE A 142 -1.20 5.88 17.91
CA ILE A 142 -1.77 6.48 19.11
C ILE A 142 -3.25 6.73 18.87
N SER A 143 -4.12 6.14 19.69
CA SER A 143 -5.57 6.30 19.56
C SER A 143 -6.08 7.40 20.52
N ILE A 144 -6.78 8.38 19.95
CA ILE A 144 -7.53 9.42 20.65
C ILE A 144 -9.04 9.26 20.48
N VAL A 145 -9.49 8.09 20.02
CA VAL A 145 -10.92 7.81 19.77
C VAL A 145 -11.82 8.08 21.00
N PRO A 146 -11.45 7.69 22.24
CA PRO A 146 -12.28 8.00 23.40
C PRO A 146 -12.41 9.49 23.68
N GLN A 147 -11.37 10.27 23.42
CA GLN A 147 -11.37 11.72 23.61
C GLN A 147 -12.23 12.40 22.55
N VAL A 148 -12.06 11.99 21.27
CA VAL A 148 -12.86 12.51 20.15
C VAL A 148 -14.34 12.21 20.28
N ALA A 149 -14.71 11.10 20.93
CA ALA A 149 -16.11 10.79 21.23
C ALA A 149 -16.78 11.83 22.17
N ASN A 150 -15.99 12.48 23.02
CA ASN A 150 -16.47 13.52 23.94
C ASN A 150 -16.27 14.94 23.38
N ASP A 151 -15.20 15.14 22.61
CA ASP A 151 -14.88 16.40 21.94
C ASP A 151 -14.41 16.13 20.49
N PRO A 152 -15.27 16.33 19.49
CA PRO A 152 -14.92 16.11 18.09
C PRO A 152 -13.75 16.94 17.55
N LYS A 153 -13.33 17.99 18.27
CA LYS A 153 -12.16 18.83 17.96
C LYS A 153 -10.94 18.46 18.82
N TYR A 154 -11.00 17.38 19.55
CA TYR A 154 -9.87 16.98 20.41
C TYR A 154 -8.59 16.82 19.58
N ALA A 155 -7.52 17.42 20.07
CA ALA A 155 -6.20 17.29 19.47
C ALA A 155 -5.26 16.51 20.40
N LEU A 156 -4.49 15.57 19.85
CA LEU A 156 -3.47 14.81 20.59
C LEU A 156 -2.57 15.73 21.39
N THR A 157 -2.39 15.44 22.67
CA THR A 157 -1.57 16.20 23.60
C THR A 157 -0.27 15.49 23.98
N VAL A 158 0.65 16.21 24.61
CA VAL A 158 1.86 15.60 25.21
C VAL A 158 1.48 14.59 26.31
N ALA A 159 0.44 14.87 27.08
CA ALA A 159 -0.03 13.96 28.14
C ALA A 159 -0.53 12.63 27.56
N ASP A 160 -1.23 12.64 26.42
CA ASP A 160 -1.64 11.41 25.74
C ASP A 160 -0.45 10.59 25.27
N ILE A 161 0.58 11.25 24.71
CA ILE A 161 1.81 10.59 24.28
C ILE A 161 2.54 9.96 25.48
N GLN A 162 2.63 10.68 26.60
CA GLN A 162 3.25 10.16 27.81
C GLN A 162 2.46 8.98 28.40
N ALA A 163 1.12 9.06 28.42
CA ALA A 163 0.26 7.94 28.84
C ALA A 163 0.41 6.72 27.90
N PHE A 164 0.52 6.96 26.61
CA PHE A 164 0.83 5.91 25.63
C PHE A 164 2.17 5.23 25.94
N GLU A 165 3.22 6.02 26.19
CA GLU A 165 4.56 5.50 26.50
C GLU A 165 4.63 4.75 27.83
N GLN A 166 3.88 5.16 28.83
CA GLN A 166 3.78 4.40 30.09
C GLN A 166 3.20 3.00 29.87
N ARG A 167 2.30 2.85 28.91
CA ARG A 167 1.64 1.58 28.64
C ARG A 167 2.41 0.70 27.64
N TYR A 168 3.03 1.27 26.63
CA TYR A 168 3.58 0.55 25.49
C TYR A 168 5.11 0.70 25.32
N GLY A 169 5.74 1.50 26.17
CA GLY A 169 7.15 1.85 26.05
C GLY A 169 7.40 3.09 25.19
N ARG A 170 8.63 3.59 25.30
CA ARG A 170 9.08 4.79 24.59
C ARG A 170 8.94 4.64 23.08
N ILE A 171 8.43 5.68 22.41
CA ILE A 171 8.35 5.74 20.95
C ILE A 171 9.76 5.67 20.35
N PRO A 172 10.02 4.74 19.41
CA PRO A 172 11.34 4.58 18.80
C PRO A 172 11.70 5.77 17.91
N SER A 173 12.94 6.20 17.95
CA SER A 173 13.46 7.21 17.01
C SER A 173 13.36 6.70 15.56
N GLY A 174 13.04 7.61 14.62
CA GLY A 174 12.84 7.31 13.20
C GLY A 174 11.56 6.53 12.88
N SER A 175 10.65 6.35 13.84
CA SER A 175 9.33 5.76 13.58
C SER A 175 8.39 6.74 12.90
N VAL A 176 7.35 6.19 12.27
CA VAL A 176 6.14 6.90 11.85
C VAL A 176 5.10 6.78 12.96
N VAL A 177 4.51 7.89 13.37
CA VAL A 177 3.46 7.93 14.40
C VAL A 177 2.14 8.31 13.74
N MET A 178 1.20 7.37 13.66
CA MET A 178 -0.14 7.61 13.13
C MET A 178 -1.13 7.88 14.28
N VAL A 179 -1.93 8.93 14.14
CA VAL A 179 -2.96 9.32 15.14
C VAL A 179 -4.31 8.81 14.68
N ARG A 180 -4.86 7.86 15.43
CA ARG A 180 -6.18 7.29 15.17
C ARG A 180 -7.27 8.07 15.90
N SER A 181 -8.22 8.58 15.15
CA SER A 181 -9.40 9.31 15.63
C SER A 181 -10.73 8.69 15.21
N ASP A 182 -10.68 7.70 14.30
CA ASP A 182 -11.82 7.14 13.56
C ASP A 182 -12.54 8.18 12.66
N TRP A 183 -11.92 9.32 12.38
CA TRP A 183 -12.47 10.32 11.45
C TRP A 183 -12.57 9.76 10.02
N SER A 184 -11.64 8.90 9.62
CA SER A 184 -11.62 8.24 8.30
C SER A 184 -12.89 7.41 8.02
N LYS A 185 -13.64 7.01 9.03
CA LYS A 185 -14.92 6.30 8.87
C LYS A 185 -16.03 7.20 8.29
N ARG A 186 -15.83 8.52 8.27
CA ARG A 186 -16.73 9.50 7.63
C ARG A 186 -16.45 9.64 6.12
N TRP A 187 -15.35 9.03 5.62
CA TRP A 187 -14.96 9.12 4.22
C TRP A 187 -16.04 8.60 3.30
N THR A 188 -16.23 9.26 2.15
CA THR A 188 -17.31 8.96 1.21
C THR A 188 -16.92 9.32 -0.21
N ASP A 189 -17.45 8.57 -1.18
CA ASP A 189 -17.32 8.84 -2.62
C ASP A 189 -18.53 9.61 -3.18
N ASP A 190 -19.51 9.97 -2.35
CA ASP A 190 -20.59 10.87 -2.73
C ASP A 190 -20.06 12.31 -2.78
N PRO A 191 -20.04 12.96 -3.97
CA PRO A 191 -19.37 14.26 -4.12
C PRO A 191 -19.93 15.37 -3.23
N ALA A 192 -21.25 15.35 -2.93
CA ALA A 192 -21.88 16.36 -2.08
C ALA A 192 -21.47 16.16 -0.61
N LYS A 193 -21.51 14.93 -0.13
CA LYS A 193 -21.09 14.58 1.23
C LYS A 193 -19.59 14.77 1.42
N ALA A 194 -18.77 14.38 0.41
CA ALA A 194 -17.34 14.57 0.41
C ALA A 194 -16.95 16.05 0.50
N LYS A 195 -17.60 16.90 -0.28
CA LYS A 195 -17.41 18.35 -0.21
C LYS A 195 -17.81 18.91 1.16
N ALA A 196 -18.93 18.45 1.73
CA ALA A 196 -19.38 18.87 3.05
C ALA A 196 -18.39 18.41 4.14
N LEU A 197 -17.88 17.16 4.06
CA LEU A 197 -16.88 16.64 4.99
C LEU A 197 -15.56 17.42 4.93
N ALA A 198 -15.08 17.74 3.73
CA ALA A 198 -13.85 18.52 3.54
C ALA A 198 -13.98 19.98 3.99
N ALA A 199 -15.20 20.53 4.03
CA ALA A 199 -15.48 21.88 4.51
C ALA A 199 -15.82 21.95 5.99
N ASP A 200 -15.99 20.81 6.66
CA ASP A 200 -16.35 20.76 8.08
C ASP A 200 -15.19 21.25 8.97
N PRO A 201 -15.33 22.35 9.73
CA PRO A 201 -14.27 22.86 10.58
C PRO A 201 -14.13 22.05 11.89
N VAL A 202 -14.92 20.99 12.04
CA VAL A 202 -14.96 20.13 13.24
C VAL A 202 -14.29 18.81 12.91
N PHE A 203 -13.01 18.68 13.25
CA PHE A 203 -12.22 17.47 13.09
C PHE A 203 -11.17 17.35 14.21
N PRO A 204 -10.69 16.15 14.54
CA PRO A 204 -9.62 15.94 15.49
C PRO A 204 -8.28 16.36 14.92
N GLY A 205 -7.32 16.75 15.78
CA GLY A 205 -6.02 17.21 15.34
C GLY A 205 -4.86 16.75 16.21
N VAL A 206 -3.72 17.41 16.04
CA VAL A 206 -2.49 17.24 16.82
C VAL A 206 -2.02 18.60 17.30
N THR A 207 -1.83 18.78 18.61
CA THR A 207 -1.36 20.07 19.13
C THR A 207 0.08 20.36 18.72
N LEU A 208 0.42 21.63 18.53
CA LEU A 208 1.80 22.06 18.27
C LEU A 208 2.79 21.55 19.33
N ALA A 209 2.38 21.52 20.60
CA ALA A 209 3.20 20.97 21.68
C ALA A 209 3.47 19.47 21.49
N ALA A 210 2.45 18.70 21.08
CA ALA A 210 2.58 17.27 20.79
C ALA A 210 3.52 17.03 19.59
N LEU A 211 3.38 17.81 18.52
CA LEU A 211 4.27 17.74 17.36
C LEU A 211 5.72 18.00 17.74
N LYS A 212 5.98 19.10 18.47
CA LYS A 212 7.32 19.40 18.99
C LYS A 212 7.87 18.29 19.87
N PHE A 213 7.05 17.70 20.74
CA PHE A 213 7.47 16.60 21.59
C PHE A 213 7.85 15.36 20.76
N LEU A 214 7.04 14.97 19.77
CA LEU A 214 7.32 13.85 18.90
C LEU A 214 8.59 14.05 18.06
N HIS A 215 8.74 15.21 17.44
CA HIS A 215 9.89 15.47 16.56
C HIS A 215 11.17 15.79 17.34
N LEU A 216 11.11 16.64 18.35
CA LEU A 216 12.32 17.13 19.04
C LEU A 216 12.75 16.22 20.20
N GLN A 217 11.81 15.49 20.85
CA GLN A 217 12.12 14.66 22.01
C GLN A 217 12.11 13.16 21.68
N ARG A 218 11.39 12.74 20.63
CA ARG A 218 11.31 11.33 20.20
C ARG A 218 12.00 11.09 18.87
N HIS A 219 12.33 12.16 18.14
CA HIS A 219 13.02 12.10 16.84
C HIS A 219 12.31 11.17 15.88
N ILE A 220 10.98 11.26 15.79
CA ILE A 220 10.19 10.49 14.83
C ILE A 220 10.54 10.93 13.41
N LEU A 221 10.26 10.06 12.42
CA LEU A 221 10.41 10.43 11.01
C LEU A 221 9.35 11.47 10.62
N PHE A 222 8.09 11.10 10.80
CA PHE A 222 6.94 11.99 10.64
C PHE A 222 5.72 11.46 11.41
N HIS A 223 4.72 12.32 11.59
CA HIS A 223 3.41 11.92 12.06
C HIS A 223 2.42 11.83 10.90
N GLY A 224 1.32 11.11 11.10
CA GLY A 224 0.19 11.08 10.18
C GLY A 224 -1.14 11.05 10.92
N HIS A 225 -2.21 11.44 10.24
CA HIS A 225 -3.55 11.53 10.80
C HIS A 225 -4.63 11.24 9.75
N GLU A 226 -5.86 11.02 10.20
CA GLU A 226 -6.99 10.67 9.33
C GLU A 226 -7.66 11.86 8.64
N PRO A 227 -7.76 13.06 9.27
CA PRO A 227 -8.26 14.28 8.61
C PRO A 227 -7.38 14.80 7.46
N LEU A 228 -7.85 15.90 6.83
CA LEU A 228 -7.21 16.56 5.70
C LEU A 228 -6.35 17.77 6.12
N ASP A 229 -6.26 18.06 7.41
CA ASP A 229 -5.40 19.08 8.03
C ASP A 229 -4.90 18.55 9.37
N THR A 230 -3.71 18.98 9.78
CA THR A 230 -3.04 18.54 11.02
C THR A 230 -3.69 19.10 12.27
N ASP A 231 -4.19 20.33 12.23
CA ASP A 231 -4.76 21.02 13.38
C ASP A 231 -5.91 21.95 12.99
N THR A 232 -6.70 22.35 13.98
CA THR A 232 -7.89 23.20 13.80
C THR A 232 -7.62 24.68 14.10
N THR A 233 -6.37 25.08 14.26
CA THR A 233 -6.04 26.49 14.49
C THR A 233 -6.25 27.32 13.21
N PRO A 234 -6.60 28.61 13.32
CA PRO A 234 -6.85 29.42 12.13
C PRO A 234 -5.65 29.57 11.20
N THR A 235 -4.44 29.38 11.72
CA THR A 235 -3.16 29.52 11.00
C THR A 235 -2.52 28.19 10.65
N LEU A 236 -3.15 27.04 10.98
CA LEU A 236 -2.56 25.70 10.88
C LEU A 236 -1.16 25.69 11.51
N GLU A 237 -1.07 26.14 12.78
CA GLU A 237 0.21 26.38 13.44
C GLU A 237 1.10 25.15 13.55
N GLY A 238 0.48 23.97 13.69
CA GLY A 238 1.18 22.69 13.75
C GLY A 238 1.81 22.34 12.43
N GLU A 239 1.02 22.38 11.36
CA GLU A 239 1.49 22.10 10.00
C GLU A 239 2.55 23.14 9.55
N SER A 240 2.26 24.41 9.76
CA SER A 240 3.21 25.49 9.49
C SER A 240 4.54 25.26 10.19
N TRP A 241 4.52 24.90 11.48
CA TRP A 241 5.74 24.61 12.22
C TRP A 241 6.51 23.43 11.63
N LEU A 242 5.83 22.33 11.31
CA LEU A 242 6.46 21.14 10.71
C LEU A 242 7.22 21.48 9.43
N MET A 243 6.52 22.10 8.49
CA MET A 243 7.05 22.36 7.16
C MET A 243 8.22 23.33 7.18
N HIS A 244 8.13 24.43 8.00
CA HIS A 244 9.22 25.38 8.18
C HIS A 244 10.40 24.86 9.03
N HIS A 245 10.30 23.64 9.54
CA HIS A 245 11.41 22.97 10.24
C HIS A 245 11.89 21.70 9.49
N GLY A 246 11.50 21.53 8.22
CA GLY A 246 11.98 20.47 7.36
C GLY A 246 11.40 19.10 7.68
N TYR A 247 10.24 19.03 8.34
CA TYR A 247 9.53 17.77 8.62
C TYR A 247 8.45 17.50 7.59
N THR A 248 8.13 16.23 7.42
CA THR A 248 7.03 15.74 6.57
C THR A 248 5.83 15.33 7.42
N GLN A 249 4.66 15.18 6.79
CA GLN A 249 3.47 14.62 7.41
C GLN A 249 2.70 13.71 6.45
N ALA A 250 1.85 12.84 6.99
CA ALA A 250 0.89 12.05 6.22
C ALA A 250 -0.54 12.44 6.60
N GLU A 251 -1.40 12.60 5.60
CA GLU A 251 -2.79 13.00 5.77
C GLU A 251 -3.74 11.99 5.11
N GLY A 252 -5.00 12.00 5.56
CA GLY A 252 -6.04 11.17 4.99
C GLY A 252 -5.77 9.67 5.12
N VAL A 253 -5.10 9.22 6.18
CA VAL A 253 -4.89 7.78 6.41
C VAL A 253 -6.15 7.09 6.91
N THR A 254 -6.24 5.77 6.75
CA THR A 254 -7.42 4.99 7.12
C THR A 254 -7.06 3.65 7.76
N ASN A 255 -8.08 2.89 8.20
CA ASN A 255 -7.95 1.53 8.73
C ASN A 255 -7.03 1.39 9.96
N LEU A 256 -6.76 2.49 10.66
CA LEU A 256 -5.89 2.47 11.85
C LEU A 256 -6.46 1.62 12.99
N GLU A 257 -7.78 1.35 13.02
CA GLU A 257 -8.41 0.46 14.01
C GLU A 257 -7.96 -1.00 13.88
N GLY A 258 -7.39 -1.35 12.73
CA GLY A 258 -6.84 -2.69 12.49
C GLY A 258 -5.39 -2.86 12.94
N VAL A 259 -4.70 -1.77 13.27
CA VAL A 259 -3.28 -1.75 13.56
C VAL A 259 -3.04 -1.77 15.08
N PRO A 260 -2.22 -2.69 15.60
CA PRO A 260 -1.75 -2.63 16.99
C PRO A 260 -1.02 -1.31 17.30
N ALA A 261 -1.07 -0.90 18.56
CA ALA A 261 -0.42 0.34 19.02
C ALA A 261 1.09 0.38 18.70
N THR A 262 1.75 -0.78 18.74
CA THR A 262 3.18 -0.96 18.47
C THR A 262 3.44 -2.32 17.81
N GLY A 263 4.68 -2.51 17.31
CA GLY A 263 5.14 -3.80 16.78
C GLY A 263 4.95 -4.00 15.28
N CYS A 264 4.33 -3.05 14.57
CA CYS A 264 4.24 -3.07 13.11
C CYS A 264 5.37 -2.25 12.47
N LEU A 265 5.62 -2.54 11.21
CA LEU A 265 6.32 -1.63 10.29
C LEU A 265 5.27 -0.96 9.39
N VAL A 266 5.64 0.14 8.75
CA VAL A 266 4.89 0.74 7.65
C VAL A 266 5.76 0.80 6.41
N ASP A 267 5.22 0.30 5.30
CA ASP A 267 5.73 0.54 3.95
C ASP A 267 5.11 1.83 3.41
N ILE A 268 5.95 2.69 2.81
CA ILE A 268 5.60 4.05 2.40
C ILE A 268 5.92 4.20 0.92
N GLY A 269 4.88 4.12 0.08
CA GLY A 269 4.99 4.31 -1.36
C GLY A 269 4.39 5.64 -1.81
N TYR A 270 5.11 6.40 -2.64
CA TYR A 270 4.63 7.63 -3.27
C TYR A 270 5.31 7.85 -4.63
N PRO A 271 4.65 8.55 -5.58
CA PRO A 271 5.27 8.88 -6.86
C PRO A 271 6.31 10.00 -6.69
N ARG A 272 7.38 9.91 -7.47
CA ARG A 272 8.44 10.91 -7.49
C ARG A 272 8.18 11.96 -8.58
N PHE A 273 7.16 12.78 -8.40
CA PHE A 273 6.92 13.91 -9.29
C PHE A 273 8.01 14.95 -9.13
N LYS A 274 8.71 15.26 -10.22
CA LYS A 274 9.80 16.25 -10.21
C LYS A 274 9.29 17.62 -9.77
N GLY A 275 9.85 18.14 -8.66
CA GLY A 275 9.46 19.41 -8.07
C GLY A 275 8.06 19.42 -7.47
N GLY A 276 7.47 18.24 -7.17
CA GLY A 276 6.15 18.16 -6.54
C GLY A 276 6.17 18.59 -5.09
N LEU A 277 5.09 19.22 -4.66
CA LEU A 277 4.90 19.76 -3.30
C LEU A 277 4.02 18.86 -2.43
N GLY A 278 3.61 17.72 -2.96
CA GLY A 278 2.88 16.65 -2.31
C GLY A 278 2.96 15.38 -3.15
N GLY A 279 2.44 14.29 -2.61
CA GLY A 279 2.30 13.05 -3.35
C GLY A 279 1.24 12.15 -2.73
N TYR A 280 0.23 11.75 -3.52
CA TYR A 280 -0.66 10.70 -3.06
C TYR A 280 0.17 9.46 -2.73
N ALA A 281 -0.03 8.97 -1.52
CA ALA A 281 0.80 7.92 -0.96
C ALA A 281 0.00 6.64 -0.72
N ARG A 282 0.70 5.52 -0.74
CA ARG A 282 0.16 4.27 -0.25
C ARG A 282 0.94 3.83 0.97
N TYR A 283 0.25 3.77 2.10
CA TYR A 283 0.79 3.25 3.34
C TYR A 283 0.26 1.85 3.58
N VAL A 284 1.16 0.91 3.85
CA VAL A 284 0.78 -0.46 4.19
C VAL A 284 1.42 -0.83 5.52
N ALA A 285 0.59 -1.05 6.54
CA ALA A 285 1.08 -1.59 7.81
C ALA A 285 1.41 -3.07 7.66
N ILE A 286 2.61 -3.47 8.10
CA ILE A 286 3.12 -4.84 8.13
C ILE A 286 3.20 -5.25 9.60
N CYS A 287 2.26 -6.03 10.05
CA CYS A 287 2.01 -6.30 11.46
C CYS A 287 2.30 -7.76 11.84
N PRO A 288 2.51 -8.08 13.14
CA PRO A 288 2.73 -9.45 13.60
C PRO A 288 1.64 -10.44 13.17
N PRO A 289 1.95 -11.72 13.00
CA PRO A 289 1.00 -12.75 12.53
C PRO A 289 -0.29 -12.87 13.35
N GLY A 290 -0.27 -12.51 14.66
CA GLY A 290 -1.44 -12.53 15.54
C GLY A 290 -2.39 -11.34 15.41
N THR A 291 -2.10 -10.38 14.54
CA THR A 291 -2.96 -9.21 14.32
C THR A 291 -4.32 -9.63 13.73
N ALA A 292 -5.42 -9.15 14.32
CA ALA A 292 -6.77 -9.59 13.97
C ALA A 292 -7.21 -9.18 12.57
N LYS A 293 -6.77 -8.02 12.09
CA LYS A 293 -7.09 -7.46 10.77
C LYS A 293 -5.98 -7.73 9.75
N GLY A 294 -6.27 -7.45 8.48
CA GLY A 294 -5.30 -7.54 7.38
C GLY A 294 -5.28 -8.87 6.64
N THR A 295 -4.51 -8.91 5.57
CA THR A 295 -4.29 -10.07 4.70
C THR A 295 -2.91 -10.68 4.93
N THR A 296 -2.73 -11.93 4.54
CA THR A 296 -1.42 -12.62 4.55
C THR A 296 -0.96 -12.87 3.13
N ILE A 297 0.34 -12.96 2.92
CA ILE A 297 0.90 -13.43 1.65
C ILE A 297 0.36 -14.84 1.37
N SER A 298 -0.05 -15.09 0.14
CA SER A 298 -0.60 -16.35 -0.30
C SER A 298 -0.10 -16.69 -1.71
N ASN A 299 -0.15 -17.97 -2.08
CA ASN A 299 0.14 -18.39 -3.45
C ASN A 299 -0.91 -17.92 -4.47
N ARG A 300 -2.00 -17.28 -4.02
CA ARG A 300 -3.00 -16.61 -4.87
C ARG A 300 -2.62 -15.18 -5.23
N ASP A 301 -1.51 -14.68 -4.73
CA ASP A 301 -1.01 -13.35 -5.07
C ASP A 301 -0.52 -13.29 -6.54
N ALA A 302 -0.22 -14.46 -7.14
CA ALA A 302 0.07 -14.59 -8.56
C ALA A 302 -0.18 -16.04 -9.06
N PRO A 303 -0.89 -16.23 -10.19
CA PRO A 303 -1.66 -15.20 -10.91
C PRO A 303 -2.91 -14.76 -10.15
N LEU A 304 -3.28 -13.51 -10.31
CA LEU A 304 -4.51 -12.98 -9.68
C LEU A 304 -5.75 -13.68 -10.24
N PRO A 305 -6.78 -13.96 -9.40
CA PRO A 305 -8.00 -14.61 -9.85
C PRO A 305 -8.80 -13.71 -10.80
N LYS A 306 -9.45 -14.31 -11.78
CA LYS A 306 -10.41 -13.61 -12.63
C LYS A 306 -11.62 -13.17 -11.80
N GLY A 307 -12.09 -11.95 -12.07
CA GLY A 307 -13.33 -11.41 -11.52
C GLY A 307 -14.33 -11.09 -12.63
N ARG A 308 -15.43 -10.42 -12.28
CA ARG A 308 -16.34 -9.83 -13.27
C ARG A 308 -15.57 -8.82 -14.13
N PRO A 309 -15.89 -8.70 -15.44
CA PRO A 309 -15.24 -7.69 -16.28
C PRO A 309 -15.43 -6.27 -15.75
N LEU A 310 -14.38 -5.48 -15.81
CA LEU A 310 -14.47 -4.04 -15.54
C LEU A 310 -15.26 -3.35 -16.66
N HIS A 311 -16.12 -2.41 -16.30
CA HIS A 311 -16.81 -1.55 -17.24
C HIS A 311 -16.85 -0.11 -16.73
N TRP A 312 -16.96 0.85 -17.64
CA TRP A 312 -17.03 2.27 -17.29
C TRP A 312 -18.41 2.60 -16.73
N ASP A 313 -18.46 3.12 -15.52
CA ASP A 313 -19.67 3.69 -14.94
C ASP A 313 -19.67 5.21 -15.17
N ALA A 314 -20.60 5.69 -15.99
CA ALA A 314 -20.67 7.11 -16.34
C ALA A 314 -21.10 8.01 -15.17
N LYS A 315 -21.84 7.45 -14.19
CA LYS A 315 -22.31 8.20 -13.02
C LYS A 315 -21.19 8.38 -11.99
N LEU A 316 -20.41 7.31 -11.78
CA LEU A 316 -19.28 7.34 -10.84
C LEU A 316 -18.03 7.96 -11.46
N GLY A 317 -17.91 7.94 -12.81
CA GLY A 317 -16.77 8.48 -13.52
C GLY A 317 -15.50 7.61 -13.42
N TYR A 318 -15.64 6.32 -13.13
CA TYR A 318 -14.56 5.35 -13.12
C TYR A 318 -15.05 3.93 -13.44
N ARG A 319 -14.12 2.98 -13.61
CA ARG A 319 -14.48 1.60 -13.90
C ARG A 319 -14.83 0.83 -12.65
N VAL A 320 -15.93 0.06 -12.72
CA VAL A 320 -16.41 -0.85 -11.67
C VAL A 320 -16.54 -2.29 -12.19
N ARG A 321 -16.70 -3.25 -11.26
CA ARG A 321 -16.92 -4.67 -11.54
C ARG A 321 -18.38 -5.09 -11.35
#